data_1b766d0fbd6c48255ea8ea821e1e7045
#
_entry.id   1b766d0fbd6c48255ea8ea821e1e7045
#
_cell.length_a   1.000
_cell.length_b   1.000
_cell.length_c   1.000
_cell.angle_alpha   90.00
_cell.angle_beta   90.00
_cell.angle_gamma   90.00
#
_symmetry.space_group_name_H-M   'P 1'
#
loop_
_entity.id
_entity.type
_entity.pdbx_description
1 polymer ?
#
loop_
_entity_poly.entity_id
_entity_poly.type
_entity_poly.pdbx_seq_one_letter_code
_entity_poly.pdbx_strand_id
1 'polypeptide(L)'
;MPKPNRAIKPSRTAGVLAVVACSVIVSACIPATTAGTEGIGFRQARFQELSAMKSYRTCVDDAMERSTQARQKSHPSGYLAAARLLEKCEAGLGPEAKTIATEERMRAYALGIINYLKAGDTATARKNLDIFRKTFGEYDLGLPGGGSFVDTVEVLTGGKSDD
;
A
#
# COMPACT_ATOMS: atom_id res chain seq x y z
N MET A 1 -31.49 31.65 -27.07
CA MET A 1 -32.75 30.97 -27.43
C MET A 1 -32.96 29.81 -26.50
N PRO A 2 -33.88 29.90 -25.56
CA PRO A 2 -34.14 28.79 -24.61
C PRO A 2 -35.27 27.91 -25.14
N LYS A 3 -35.17 26.58 -24.94
CA LYS A 3 -36.22 25.63 -25.24
C LYS A 3 -36.86 25.08 -23.96
N PRO A 4 -38.16 24.78 -24.00
CA PRO A 4 -39.00 24.76 -22.82
C PRO A 4 -39.12 23.39 -22.13
N ASN A 5 -39.43 23.47 -20.84
CA ASN A 5 -39.86 22.44 -19.93
C ASN A 5 -41.07 21.67 -20.44
N ARG A 6 -41.02 20.33 -20.36
CA ARG A 6 -42.18 19.45 -20.45
C ARG A 6 -42.52 18.90 -19.06
N ALA A 7 -43.60 19.42 -18.53
CA ALA A 7 -44.27 18.91 -17.34
C ALA A 7 -44.94 17.58 -17.65
N ILE A 8 -44.73 16.55 -16.83
CA ILE A 8 -45.46 15.30 -16.86
C ILE A 8 -46.44 15.28 -15.69
N LYS A 9 -47.72 15.21 -16.04
CA LYS A 9 -48.88 15.12 -15.14
C LYS A 9 -48.92 13.76 -14.40
N PRO A 10 -49.33 13.70 -13.12
CA PRO A 10 -49.62 12.45 -12.45
C PRO A 10 -51.04 11.96 -12.78
N SER A 11 -51.12 10.71 -13.19
CA SER A 11 -52.40 9.99 -13.34
C SER A 11 -52.70 9.26 -12.03
N ARG A 12 -53.83 9.67 -11.43
CA ARG A 12 -54.51 8.96 -10.34
C ARG A 12 -55.37 7.89 -10.95
N THR A 13 -55.19 6.64 -10.56
CA THR A 13 -56.24 5.62 -10.62
C THR A 13 -56.25 4.85 -9.33
N ALA A 14 -57.37 4.97 -8.67
CA ALA A 14 -57.80 4.21 -7.50
C ALA A 14 -58.42 2.88 -7.95
N GLY A 15 -58.25 1.83 -7.18
CA GLY A 15 -58.87 0.51 -7.38
C GLY A 15 -58.43 -0.43 -6.26
N VAL A 16 -59.11 -0.42 -5.15
CA VAL A 16 -60.09 -1.34 -4.56
C VAL A 16 -59.58 -2.78 -4.35
N LEU A 17 -59.40 -3.09 -3.08
CA LEU A 17 -59.66 -4.29 -2.26
C LEU A 17 -59.66 -5.68 -2.92
N ALA A 18 -58.79 -6.55 -2.38
CA ALA A 18 -59.15 -7.92 -1.99
C ALA A 18 -58.23 -8.44 -0.89
N VAL A 19 -58.83 -8.69 0.24
CA VAL A 19 -58.26 -9.39 1.42
C VAL A 19 -58.26 -10.88 1.10
N VAL A 20 -57.11 -11.53 1.18
CA VAL A 20 -57.04 -12.96 1.48
C VAL A 20 -55.89 -13.20 2.47
N ALA A 21 -56.31 -13.49 3.70
CA ALA A 21 -55.48 -14.01 4.75
C ALA A 21 -55.13 -15.46 4.46
N CYS A 22 -53.85 -15.78 4.34
CA CYS A 22 -53.36 -17.14 4.51
C CYS A 22 -52.11 -17.09 5.39
N SER A 23 -52.37 -17.22 6.68
CA SER A 23 -51.34 -17.43 7.70
C SER A 23 -50.82 -18.86 7.58
N VAL A 24 -49.62 -19.03 7.05
CA VAL A 24 -48.86 -20.26 7.26
C VAL A 24 -47.53 -19.83 7.89
N ILE A 25 -47.50 -19.89 9.22
CA ILE A 25 -46.26 -19.75 10.03
C ILE A 25 -45.50 -21.07 9.88
N VAL A 26 -44.61 -21.14 8.92
CA VAL A 26 -43.56 -22.15 8.93
C VAL A 26 -42.41 -21.55 9.71
N SER A 27 -42.41 -21.78 11.03
CA SER A 27 -41.23 -21.60 11.88
C SER A 27 -40.20 -22.66 11.48
N ALA A 28 -39.49 -22.41 10.40
CA ALA A 28 -38.24 -23.09 10.14
C ALA A 28 -37.21 -22.52 11.13
N CYS A 29 -37.00 -23.23 12.25
CA CYS A 29 -35.79 -23.07 13.06
C CYS A 29 -34.59 -23.42 12.16
N ILE A 30 -34.06 -22.41 11.48
CA ILE A 30 -32.73 -22.52 10.93
C ILE A 30 -31.79 -22.43 12.11
N PRO A 31 -31.06 -23.51 12.50
CA PRO A 31 -29.99 -23.36 13.45
C PRO A 31 -29.04 -22.31 12.87
N ALA A 32 -28.93 -21.19 13.55
CA ALA A 32 -27.87 -20.21 13.24
C ALA A 32 -26.52 -20.91 13.49
N THR A 33 -26.05 -21.59 12.47
CA THR A 33 -24.68 -22.05 12.43
C THR A 33 -23.81 -20.80 12.34
N THR A 34 -23.35 -20.33 13.48
CA THR A 34 -22.35 -19.26 13.67
C THR A 34 -21.01 -19.55 12.94
N ALA A 35 -20.91 -20.65 12.23
CA ALA A 35 -19.73 -21.05 11.45
C ALA A 35 -19.50 -20.22 10.16
N GLY A 36 -20.43 -19.34 9.78
CA GLY A 36 -20.33 -18.60 8.49
C GLY A 36 -19.67 -17.24 8.56
N THR A 37 -19.67 -16.59 9.73
CA THR A 37 -19.19 -15.21 9.87
C THR A 37 -17.68 -15.11 10.01
N GLU A 38 -17.05 -16.06 10.65
CA GLU A 38 -15.58 -16.09 10.80
C GLU A 38 -14.87 -16.30 9.45
N GLY A 39 -15.43 -17.14 8.58
CA GLY A 39 -14.88 -17.37 7.24
C GLY A 39 -14.99 -16.15 6.30
N ILE A 40 -15.99 -15.30 6.47
CA ILE A 40 -16.19 -14.09 5.65
C ILE A 40 -15.17 -13.02 6.07
N GLY A 41 -14.99 -12.80 7.37
CA GLY A 41 -14.01 -11.85 7.89
C GLY A 41 -12.59 -12.17 7.48
N PHE A 42 -12.20 -13.45 7.55
CA PHE A 42 -10.89 -13.91 7.12
C PHE A 42 -10.66 -13.69 5.61
N ARG A 43 -11.63 -13.99 4.78
CA ARG A 43 -11.54 -13.77 3.32
C ARG A 43 -11.41 -12.29 2.99
N GLN A 44 -12.14 -11.44 3.69
CA GLN A 44 -12.09 -9.99 3.48
C GLN A 44 -10.74 -9.42 3.92
N ALA A 45 -10.21 -9.82 5.09
CA ALA A 45 -8.89 -9.42 5.55
C ALA A 45 -7.80 -9.84 4.55
N ARG A 46 -7.85 -11.08 4.08
CA ARG A 46 -6.89 -11.59 3.09
C ARG A 46 -6.98 -10.85 1.75
N PHE A 47 -8.17 -10.48 1.33
CA PHE A 47 -8.36 -9.68 0.11
C PHE A 47 -7.77 -8.28 0.26
N GLN A 48 -7.97 -7.63 1.42
CA GLN A 48 -7.40 -6.31 1.72
C GLN A 48 -5.88 -6.37 1.72
N GLU A 49 -5.30 -7.36 2.36
CA GLU A 49 -3.86 -7.63 2.40
C GLU A 49 -3.27 -7.77 0.99
N LEU A 50 -3.87 -8.62 0.15
CA LEU A 50 -3.44 -8.83 -1.23
C LEU A 50 -3.59 -7.57 -2.09
N SER A 51 -4.68 -6.83 -1.91
CA SER A 51 -4.94 -5.57 -2.63
C SER A 51 -3.92 -4.50 -2.25
N ALA A 52 -3.61 -4.35 -0.95
CA ALA A 52 -2.61 -3.42 -0.45
C ALA A 52 -1.22 -3.74 -1.03
N MET A 53 -0.83 -5.02 -1.01
CA MET A 53 0.47 -5.44 -1.59
C MET A 53 0.53 -5.26 -3.10
N LYS A 54 -0.57 -5.47 -3.83
CA LYS A 54 -0.61 -5.19 -5.26
C LYS A 54 -0.38 -3.70 -5.54
N SER A 55 -1.05 -2.82 -4.81
CA SER A 55 -0.88 -1.37 -4.95
C SER A 55 0.54 -0.93 -4.58
N TYR A 56 1.10 -1.51 -3.52
CA TYR A 56 2.49 -1.28 -3.11
C TYR A 56 3.47 -1.64 -4.21
N ARG A 57 3.37 -2.85 -4.79
CA ARG A 57 4.25 -3.31 -5.88
C ARG A 57 4.17 -2.39 -7.10
N THR A 58 2.98 -2.00 -7.52
CA THR A 58 2.82 -1.04 -8.62
C THR A 58 3.51 0.29 -8.32
N CYS A 59 3.38 0.79 -7.10
CA CYS A 59 4.05 2.02 -6.66
C CYS A 59 5.58 1.88 -6.66
N VAL A 60 6.11 0.73 -6.21
CA VAL A 60 7.54 0.44 -6.22
C VAL A 60 8.08 0.32 -7.65
N ASP A 61 7.36 -0.34 -8.54
CA ASP A 61 7.72 -0.46 -9.96
C ASP A 61 7.84 0.91 -10.63
N ASP A 62 6.89 1.82 -10.38
CA ASP A 62 6.94 3.21 -10.87
C ASP A 62 8.17 3.95 -10.33
N ALA A 63 8.54 3.73 -9.08
CA ALA A 63 9.72 4.35 -8.48
C ALA A 63 11.02 3.78 -9.06
N MET A 64 11.08 2.48 -9.32
CA MET A 64 12.21 1.80 -9.95
C MET A 64 12.42 2.29 -11.39
N GLU A 65 11.36 2.48 -12.15
CA GLU A 65 11.42 3.06 -13.48
C GLU A 65 12.00 4.47 -13.45
N ARG A 66 11.54 5.33 -12.53
CA ARG A 66 12.09 6.69 -12.32
C ARG A 66 13.58 6.66 -11.95
N SER A 67 13.99 5.75 -11.08
CA SER A 67 15.40 5.56 -10.71
C SER A 67 16.24 5.14 -11.92
N THR A 68 15.70 4.26 -12.78
CA THR A 68 16.34 3.83 -14.00
C THR A 68 16.50 4.97 -15.01
N GLN A 69 15.46 5.77 -15.19
CA GLN A 69 15.50 6.97 -16.04
C GLN A 69 16.50 8.01 -15.51
N ALA A 70 16.55 8.20 -14.19
CA ALA A 70 17.54 9.09 -13.55
C ALA A 70 18.98 8.62 -13.81
N ARG A 71 19.21 7.31 -13.76
CA ARG A 71 20.52 6.71 -14.07
C ARG A 71 20.92 6.94 -15.51
N GLN A 72 20.02 6.73 -16.46
CA GLN A 72 20.30 6.92 -17.90
C GLN A 72 20.62 8.37 -18.24
N LYS A 73 19.99 9.32 -17.55
CA LYS A 73 20.16 10.76 -17.78
C LYS A 73 21.20 11.40 -16.84
N SER A 74 21.79 10.64 -15.94
CA SER A 74 22.69 11.14 -14.87
C SER A 74 22.08 12.32 -14.09
N HIS A 75 20.77 12.24 -13.77
CA HIS A 75 20.00 13.37 -13.26
C HIS A 75 19.72 13.23 -11.76
N PRO A 76 20.41 13.99 -10.86
CA PRO A 76 20.25 13.85 -9.41
C PRO A 76 18.82 14.03 -8.91
N SER A 77 18.07 15.00 -9.47
CA SER A 77 16.68 15.24 -9.06
C SER A 77 15.74 14.07 -9.41
N GLY A 78 16.07 13.28 -10.42
CA GLY A 78 15.34 12.06 -10.76
C GLY A 78 15.48 11.00 -9.68
N TYR A 79 16.69 10.82 -9.11
CA TYR A 79 16.90 9.94 -7.97
C TYR A 79 16.15 10.43 -6.74
N LEU A 80 16.16 11.74 -6.48
CA LEU A 80 15.41 12.33 -5.37
C LEU A 80 13.89 12.06 -5.51
N ALA A 81 13.34 12.21 -6.72
CA ALA A 81 11.93 11.93 -7.00
C ALA A 81 11.60 10.45 -6.80
N ALA A 82 12.48 9.54 -7.23
CA ALA A 82 12.31 8.10 -7.02
C ALA A 82 12.37 7.73 -5.53
N ALA A 83 13.31 8.30 -4.75
CA ALA A 83 13.43 8.08 -3.33
C ALA A 83 12.16 8.48 -2.57
N ARG A 84 11.66 9.69 -2.82
CA ARG A 84 10.41 10.19 -2.21
C ARG A 84 9.19 9.35 -2.58
N LEU A 85 9.16 8.80 -3.79
CA LEU A 85 8.09 7.90 -4.20
C LEU A 85 8.15 6.59 -3.42
N LEU A 86 9.34 6.00 -3.22
CA LEU A 86 9.51 4.79 -2.41
C LEU A 86 9.07 5.00 -0.94
N GLU A 87 9.41 6.14 -0.34
CA GLU A 87 8.88 6.50 1.00
C GLU A 87 7.35 6.56 1.00
N LYS A 88 6.76 7.17 -0.03
CA LYS A 88 5.30 7.26 -0.16
C LYS A 88 4.66 5.88 -0.34
N CYS A 89 5.29 4.97 -1.09
CA CYS A 89 4.80 3.60 -1.25
C CYS A 89 4.73 2.89 0.10
N GLU A 90 5.79 2.97 0.91
CA GLU A 90 5.84 2.36 2.25
C GLU A 90 4.85 3.02 3.22
N ALA A 91 4.74 4.35 3.21
CA ALA A 91 3.78 5.07 4.04
C ALA A 91 2.32 4.78 3.68
N GLY A 92 2.05 4.46 2.42
CA GLY A 92 0.73 4.10 1.91
C GLY A 92 0.31 2.67 2.22
N LEU A 93 1.20 1.85 2.79
CA LEU A 93 0.90 0.48 3.18
C LEU A 93 0.01 0.50 4.44
N GLY A 94 -1.19 -0.06 4.33
CA GLY A 94 -2.09 -0.19 5.47
C GLY A 94 -1.55 -1.13 6.55
N PRO A 95 -2.11 -1.07 7.77
CA PRO A 95 -1.66 -1.90 8.89
C PRO A 95 -1.74 -3.40 8.57
N GLU A 96 -2.69 -3.81 7.74
CA GLU A 96 -2.92 -5.18 7.30
C GLU A 96 -1.75 -5.79 6.52
N ALA A 97 -0.97 -4.94 5.82
CA ALA A 97 0.14 -5.39 4.98
C ALA A 97 1.53 -5.12 5.58
N LYS A 98 1.61 -4.44 6.74
CA LYS A 98 2.90 -4.07 7.35
C LYS A 98 3.72 -5.26 7.86
N THR A 99 3.10 -6.40 8.08
CA THR A 99 3.75 -7.61 8.60
C THR A 99 4.09 -8.63 7.52
N ILE A 100 3.67 -8.37 6.27
CA ILE A 100 3.90 -9.30 5.17
C ILE A 100 4.97 -8.76 4.21
N ALA A 101 5.54 -9.66 3.42
CA ALA A 101 6.56 -9.35 2.41
C ALA A 101 7.72 -8.49 2.93
N THR A 102 8.16 -8.73 4.17
CA THR A 102 9.15 -7.90 4.88
C THR A 102 10.44 -7.73 4.05
N GLU A 103 10.97 -8.79 3.47
CA GLU A 103 12.20 -8.72 2.67
C GLU A 103 12.02 -7.86 1.40
N GLU A 104 10.89 -7.99 0.71
CA GLU A 104 10.55 -7.17 -0.46
C GLU A 104 10.48 -5.68 -0.09
N ARG A 105 9.84 -5.37 1.05
CA ARG A 105 9.73 -4.01 1.57
C ARG A 105 11.08 -3.44 2.01
N MET A 106 11.91 -4.24 2.68
CA MET A 106 13.27 -3.87 3.05
C MET A 106 14.10 -3.48 1.83
N ARG A 107 14.04 -4.28 0.76
CA ARG A 107 14.78 -4.00 -0.49
C ARG A 107 14.30 -2.70 -1.16
N ALA A 108 12.99 -2.47 -1.21
CA ALA A 108 12.44 -1.23 -1.76
C ALA A 108 12.84 -0.01 -0.92
N TYR A 109 12.79 -0.13 0.41
CA TYR A 109 13.19 0.94 1.32
C TYR A 109 14.69 1.26 1.19
N ALA A 110 15.54 0.23 1.14
CA ALA A 110 16.98 0.37 0.91
C ALA A 110 17.28 1.07 -0.42
N LEU A 111 16.54 0.74 -1.49
CA LEU A 111 16.67 1.43 -2.77
C LEU A 111 16.35 2.94 -2.63
N GLY A 112 15.38 3.31 -1.80
CA GLY A 112 15.06 4.70 -1.48
C GLY A 112 16.26 5.41 -0.85
N ILE A 113 16.90 4.79 0.14
CA ILE A 113 18.11 5.32 0.78
C ILE A 113 19.26 5.50 -0.22
N ILE A 114 19.49 4.49 -1.07
CA ILE A 114 20.51 4.56 -2.13
C ILE A 114 20.21 5.69 -3.11
N ASN A 115 18.96 5.92 -3.44
CA ASN A 115 18.56 7.00 -4.33
C ASN A 115 18.79 8.37 -3.71
N TYR A 116 18.59 8.54 -2.39
CA TYR A 116 18.99 9.78 -1.68
C TYR A 116 20.50 10.01 -1.76
N LEU A 117 21.32 8.97 -1.54
CA LEU A 117 22.77 9.07 -1.69
C LEU A 117 23.17 9.48 -3.11
N LYS A 118 22.55 8.87 -4.14
CA LYS A 118 22.80 9.22 -5.55
C LYS A 118 22.34 10.63 -5.91
N ALA A 119 21.35 11.16 -5.20
CA ALA A 119 20.91 12.55 -5.33
C ALA A 119 21.81 13.54 -4.59
N GLY A 120 22.77 13.07 -3.78
CA GLY A 120 23.62 13.89 -2.92
C GLY A 120 22.97 14.31 -1.60
N ASP A 121 21.77 13.80 -1.30
CA ASP A 121 21.07 14.10 -0.04
C ASP A 121 21.43 13.08 1.05
N THR A 122 22.67 13.20 1.53
CA THR A 122 23.22 12.30 2.57
C THR A 122 22.49 12.46 3.91
N ALA A 123 22.00 13.66 4.22
CA ALA A 123 21.28 13.93 5.47
C ALA A 123 19.95 13.15 5.51
N THR A 124 19.19 13.20 4.42
CA THR A 124 17.93 12.43 4.31
C THR A 124 18.22 10.92 4.23
N ALA A 125 19.27 10.50 3.55
CA ALA A 125 19.69 9.09 3.53
C ALA A 125 19.95 8.56 4.93
N ARG A 126 20.70 9.29 5.76
CA ARG A 126 20.98 8.92 7.15
C ARG A 126 19.73 8.83 8.00
N LYS A 127 18.85 9.85 7.91
CA LYS A 127 17.56 9.82 8.61
C LYS A 127 16.74 8.59 8.23
N ASN A 128 16.71 8.26 6.94
CA ASN A 128 15.99 7.09 6.46
C ASN A 128 16.65 5.77 6.89
N LEU A 129 17.95 5.71 7.07
CA LEU A 129 18.62 4.55 7.66
C LEU A 129 18.17 4.30 9.10
N ASP A 130 18.02 5.37 9.90
CA ASP A 130 17.50 5.24 11.27
C ASP A 130 16.05 4.72 11.29
N ILE A 131 15.24 5.16 10.34
CA ILE A 131 13.86 4.68 10.18
C ILE A 131 13.86 3.21 9.72
N PHE A 132 14.72 2.85 8.79
CA PHE A 132 14.90 1.47 8.31
C PHE A 132 15.18 0.53 9.48
N ARG A 133 16.15 0.85 10.33
CA ARG A 133 16.47 0.07 11.54
C ARG A 133 15.30 -0.07 12.49
N LYS A 134 14.56 1.01 12.71
CA LYS A 134 13.35 0.98 13.58
C LYS A 134 12.23 0.14 12.99
N THR A 135 12.09 0.13 11.67
CA THR A 135 11.00 -0.56 10.98
C THR A 135 11.26 -2.05 10.82
N PHE A 136 12.50 -2.41 10.50
CA PHE A 136 12.87 -3.79 10.16
C PHE A 136 13.71 -4.48 11.23
N GLY A 137 14.04 -3.77 12.31
CA GLY A 137 14.81 -4.33 13.43
C GLY A 137 16.27 -4.63 13.04
N GLU A 138 16.76 -5.77 13.54
CA GLU A 138 18.13 -6.23 13.30
C GLU A 138 18.35 -6.89 11.93
N TYR A 139 17.32 -6.92 11.09
CA TYR A 139 17.48 -7.45 9.74
C TYR A 139 18.34 -6.51 8.91
N ASP A 140 19.31 -7.08 8.22
CA ASP A 140 20.16 -6.37 7.27
C ASP A 140 20.09 -7.00 5.89
N LEU A 141 20.45 -6.24 4.88
CA LEU A 141 20.52 -6.70 3.51
C LEU A 141 21.98 -6.93 3.13
N GLY A 142 22.29 -8.14 2.68
CA GLY A 142 23.58 -8.43 2.06
C GLY A 142 23.71 -7.70 0.71
N LEU A 143 24.85 -7.04 0.51
CA LEU A 143 25.14 -6.40 -0.78
C LEU A 143 25.74 -7.41 -1.78
N PRO A 144 25.52 -7.22 -3.10
CA PRO A 144 26.23 -7.95 -4.13
C PRO A 144 27.76 -7.70 -3.96
N GLY A 145 28.52 -8.73 -3.68
CA GLY A 145 29.95 -8.61 -3.39
C GLY A 145 30.31 -8.75 -1.91
N GLY A 146 29.31 -8.96 -1.07
CA GLY A 146 29.46 -9.12 0.39
C GLY A 146 29.35 -7.78 1.13
N GLY A 147 29.17 -7.89 2.42
CA GLY A 147 29.03 -6.73 3.30
C GLY A 147 27.57 -6.38 3.64
N SER A 148 27.44 -5.56 4.67
CA SER A 148 26.20 -5.05 5.23
C SER A 148 25.74 -3.81 4.47
N PHE A 149 24.45 -3.74 4.14
CA PHE A 149 23.85 -2.53 3.60
C PHE A 149 23.89 -1.39 4.62
N VAL A 150 23.57 -1.70 5.87
CA VAL A 150 23.53 -0.74 6.97
C VAL A 150 24.88 -0.11 7.19
N ASP A 151 25.93 -0.92 7.33
CA ASP A 151 27.31 -0.42 7.55
C ASP A 151 27.80 0.43 6.36
N THR A 152 27.50 -0.01 5.15
CA THR A 152 27.87 0.73 3.95
C THR A 152 27.23 2.12 3.92
N VAL A 153 25.93 2.21 4.22
CA VAL A 153 25.24 3.51 4.24
C VAL A 153 25.75 4.38 5.39
N GLU A 154 26.08 3.82 6.55
CA GLU A 154 26.69 4.57 7.66
C GLU A 154 27.99 5.23 7.25
N VAL A 155 28.89 4.47 6.64
CA VAL A 155 30.16 5.00 6.14
C VAL A 155 29.93 6.12 5.12
N LEU A 156 29.03 5.90 4.15
CA LEU A 156 28.73 6.89 3.11
C LEU A 156 28.05 8.16 3.63
N THR A 157 27.36 8.09 4.77
CA THR A 157 26.70 9.25 5.39
C THR A 157 27.52 9.90 6.50
N GLY A 158 28.78 9.51 6.68
CA GLY A 158 29.68 10.06 7.70
C GLY A 158 29.39 9.57 9.12
N GLY A 159 28.70 8.42 9.25
CA GLY A 159 28.62 7.68 10.50
C GLY A 159 30.01 7.13 10.84
N LYS A 160 30.45 7.23 12.11
CA LYS A 160 31.64 6.52 12.57
C LYS A 160 31.36 5.01 12.42
N SER A 161 32.24 4.30 11.69
CA SER A 161 32.51 2.91 11.98
C SER A 161 33.12 2.89 13.37
N ASP A 162 32.41 2.38 14.37
CA ASP A 162 33.03 2.03 15.64
C ASP A 162 33.96 0.82 15.35
N ASP A 163 35.28 1.10 15.27
CA ASP A 163 36.33 0.10 15.35
C ASP A 163 36.37 -0.50 16.75
#